data_74bcccf3a99c598781c8a944a9f0b720
#
_entry.id   74bcccf3a99c598781c8a944a9f0b720
#
_cell.length_a   1.000
_cell.length_b   1.000
_cell.length_c   1.000
_cell.angle_alpha   90.00
_cell.angle_beta   90.00
_cell.angle_gamma   90.00
#
_symmetry.space_group_name_H-M   'P 1'
#
loop_
_entity.id
_entity.type
_entity.pdbx_description
1 polymer ?
#
loop_
_entity_poly.entity_id
_entity_poly.type
_entity_poly.pdbx_seq_one_letter_code
_entity_poly.pdbx_strand_id
1 'polypeptide(L)'
;MSTGTMWRGLEVILKGRDPRDAWAFVERICGVCTGIHALSAVRAVEDALGIKIPKNANIIRNLMNATLYCQDHLTHFYQLHGCDWIDVVSALSADPKKTSEIQQSISTHALSSPAYFKEVQDRLKAFVASGQLGIFANAYWGNPGYK
;
A
#
# COMPACT_ATOMS: atom_id res chain seq x y z
N MET A 1 27.44 -0.92 -4.83
CA MET A 1 26.17 -1.15 -5.57
C MET A 1 25.45 0.18 -5.64
N SER A 2 25.13 0.67 -6.81
CA SER A 2 24.37 1.92 -6.99
C SER A 2 22.97 1.57 -7.46
N THR A 3 21.95 2.04 -6.76
CA THR A 3 20.55 1.89 -7.17
C THR A 3 20.00 3.13 -7.86
N GLY A 4 20.68 4.24 -7.77
CA GLY A 4 20.71 5.47 -8.56
C GLY A 4 19.43 6.06 -9.16
N THR A 5 18.25 5.55 -8.85
CA THR A 5 17.01 6.05 -9.46
C THR A 5 16.45 7.28 -8.75
N MET A 6 16.75 7.44 -7.45
CA MET A 6 16.30 8.59 -6.67
C MET A 6 17.30 8.89 -5.54
N TRP A 7 17.76 10.13 -5.48
CA TRP A 7 18.58 10.62 -4.38
C TRP A 7 17.73 11.55 -3.50
N ARG A 8 17.66 11.26 -2.22
CA ARG A 8 16.89 12.04 -1.24
C ARG A 8 17.74 12.74 -0.20
N GLY A 9 19.06 12.77 -0.37
CA GLY A 9 19.99 13.47 0.51
C GLY A 9 20.25 12.77 1.85
N LEU A 10 20.01 11.47 1.98
CA LEU A 10 20.24 10.72 3.22
C LEU A 10 21.69 10.81 3.68
N GLU A 11 22.63 10.78 2.76
CA GLU A 11 24.06 10.89 3.04
C GLU A 11 24.40 12.22 3.73
N VAL A 12 23.68 13.29 3.37
CA VAL A 12 23.84 14.61 3.99
C VAL A 12 23.15 14.66 5.35
N ILE A 13 21.93 14.10 5.43
CA ILE A 13 21.14 14.07 6.67
C ILE A 13 21.84 13.27 7.76
N LEU A 14 22.46 12.16 7.42
CA LEU A 14 23.11 11.25 8.38
C LEU A 14 24.53 11.70 8.74
N LYS A 15 25.13 12.58 7.97
CA LYS A 15 26.50 13.05 8.22
C LYS A 15 26.61 13.71 9.59
N GLY A 16 27.53 13.21 10.42
CA GLY A 16 27.79 13.72 11.77
C GLY A 16 26.78 13.27 12.84
N ARG A 17 25.82 12.41 12.50
CA ARG A 17 24.88 11.82 13.47
C ARG A 17 25.43 10.53 14.06
N ASP A 18 24.89 10.15 15.22
CA ASP A 18 25.20 8.85 15.82
C ASP A 18 24.67 7.73 14.92
N PRO A 19 25.48 6.75 14.53
CA PRO A 19 25.03 5.64 13.70
C PRO A 19 23.88 4.83 14.31
N ARG A 20 23.78 4.82 15.66
CA ARG A 20 22.69 4.14 16.37
C ARG A 20 21.32 4.76 16.14
N ASP A 21 21.27 6.01 15.71
CA ASP A 21 20.02 6.74 15.40
C ASP A 21 19.68 6.71 13.91
N ALA A 22 20.56 6.16 13.07
CA ALA A 22 20.37 6.15 11.61
C ALA A 22 19.05 5.54 11.19
N TRP A 23 18.59 4.47 11.85
CA TRP A 23 17.32 3.81 11.55
C TRP A 23 16.11 4.76 11.68
N ALA A 24 16.11 5.64 12.68
CA ALA A 24 15.01 6.57 12.92
C ALA A 24 14.87 7.64 11.83
N PHE A 25 15.98 8.05 11.22
CA PHE A 25 15.96 8.97 10.08
C PHE A 25 15.60 8.25 8.79
N VAL A 26 16.18 7.08 8.57
CA VAL A 26 16.02 6.32 7.32
C VAL A 26 14.60 5.78 7.17
N GLU A 27 13.93 5.37 8.24
CA GLU A 27 12.55 4.94 8.18
C GLU A 27 11.58 6.04 7.72
N ARG A 28 11.91 7.31 7.92
CA ARG A 28 11.05 8.45 7.57
C ARG A 28 11.08 8.83 6.10
N ILE A 29 11.92 8.21 5.29
CA ILE A 29 11.94 8.48 3.84
C ILE A 29 10.78 7.80 3.09
N CYS A 30 10.15 6.82 3.69
CA CYS A 30 9.03 6.09 3.10
C CYS A 30 8.01 5.71 4.17
N GLY A 31 6.75 6.11 3.99
CA GLY A 31 5.67 5.77 4.92
C GLY A 31 5.10 4.37 4.70
N VAL A 32 5.20 3.83 3.49
CA VAL A 32 4.73 2.47 3.17
C VAL A 32 5.78 1.44 3.57
N CYS A 33 7.03 1.62 3.16
CA CYS A 33 8.13 0.68 3.40
C CYS A 33 9.01 1.07 4.61
N THR A 34 8.45 1.77 5.58
CA THR A 34 9.16 2.35 6.73
C THR A 34 9.95 1.31 7.53
N GLY A 35 9.36 0.17 7.84
CA GLY A 35 10.00 -0.88 8.63
C GLY A 35 11.18 -1.55 7.94
N ILE A 36 11.14 -1.71 6.62
CA ILE A 36 12.27 -2.31 5.89
C ILE A 36 13.45 -1.35 5.79
N HIS A 37 13.20 -0.04 5.69
CA HIS A 37 14.25 0.96 5.76
C HIS A 37 14.93 0.96 7.12
N ALA A 38 14.16 0.94 8.22
CA ALA A 38 14.69 0.83 9.57
C ALA A 38 15.54 -0.43 9.74
N LEU A 39 15.04 -1.58 9.32
CA LEU A 39 15.75 -2.86 9.41
C LEU A 39 17.05 -2.85 8.59
N SER A 40 17.03 -2.29 7.40
CA SER A 40 18.21 -2.18 6.55
C SER A 40 19.28 -1.30 7.18
N ALA A 41 18.89 -0.16 7.75
CA ALA A 41 19.80 0.74 8.44
C ALA A 41 20.42 0.07 9.69
N VAL A 42 19.62 -0.61 10.50
CA VAL A 42 20.10 -1.34 11.67
C VAL A 42 21.10 -2.41 11.25
N ARG A 43 20.78 -3.22 10.24
CA ARG A 43 21.70 -4.27 9.75
C ARG A 43 23.02 -3.69 9.21
N ALA A 44 22.97 -2.57 8.51
CA ALA A 44 24.17 -1.92 8.01
C ALA A 44 25.09 -1.45 9.14
N VAL A 45 24.53 -0.91 10.21
CA VAL A 45 25.29 -0.46 11.39
C VAL A 45 25.83 -1.66 12.17
N GLU A 46 25.03 -2.70 12.36
CA GLU A 46 25.45 -3.95 13.03
C GLU A 46 26.61 -4.62 12.30
N ASP A 47 26.55 -4.66 10.97
CA ASP A 47 27.62 -5.21 10.13
C ASP A 47 28.89 -4.37 10.24
N ALA A 48 28.77 -3.06 10.14
CA ALA A 48 29.92 -2.14 10.27
C ALA A 48 30.62 -2.22 11.64
N LEU A 49 29.85 -2.50 12.69
CA LEU A 49 30.38 -2.63 14.07
C LEU A 49 30.72 -4.07 14.47
N GLY A 50 30.49 -5.05 13.61
CA GLY A 50 30.71 -6.47 13.91
C GLY A 50 29.80 -7.03 15.01
N ILE A 51 28.58 -6.48 15.18
CA ILE A 51 27.66 -6.87 16.24
C ILE A 51 27.00 -8.22 15.90
N LYS A 52 27.11 -9.18 16.81
CA LYS A 52 26.42 -10.47 16.68
C LYS A 52 25.03 -10.38 17.32
N ILE A 53 24.02 -10.60 16.51
CA ILE A 53 22.62 -10.54 16.93
C ILE A 53 22.22 -11.87 17.61
N PRO A 54 21.58 -11.84 18.79
CA PRO A 54 21.03 -13.03 19.42
C PRO A 54 19.97 -13.70 18.51
N LYS A 55 19.94 -15.03 18.51
CA LYS A 55 19.05 -15.83 17.67
C LYS A 55 17.58 -15.41 17.82
N ASN A 56 17.12 -15.21 19.04
CA ASN A 56 15.72 -14.81 19.30
C ASN A 56 15.41 -13.41 18.77
N ALA A 57 16.33 -12.46 18.89
CA ALA A 57 16.15 -11.12 18.32
C ALA A 57 16.02 -11.19 16.79
N ASN A 58 16.82 -12.03 16.13
CA ASN A 58 16.71 -12.24 14.69
C ASN A 58 15.37 -12.88 14.29
N ILE A 59 14.87 -13.84 15.07
CA ILE A 59 13.55 -14.46 14.84
C ILE A 59 12.44 -13.40 14.96
N ILE A 60 12.48 -12.58 16.01
CA ILE A 60 11.48 -11.52 16.21
C ILE A 60 11.50 -10.51 15.04
N ARG A 61 12.68 -10.08 14.62
CA ARG A 61 12.83 -9.20 13.44
C ARG A 61 12.27 -9.83 12.17
N ASN A 62 12.50 -11.12 11.97
CA ASN A 62 11.95 -11.84 10.81
C ASN A 62 10.43 -11.93 10.86
N LEU A 63 9.82 -12.14 12.05
CA LEU A 63 8.37 -12.13 12.22
C LEU A 63 7.78 -10.75 11.93
N MET A 64 8.39 -9.69 12.46
CA MET A 64 7.97 -8.32 12.17
C MET A 64 8.05 -8.01 10.67
N ASN A 65 9.15 -8.42 10.03
CA ASN A 65 9.33 -8.22 8.60
C ASN A 65 8.35 -9.05 7.76
N ALA A 66 8.03 -10.28 8.17
CA ALA A 66 7.04 -11.11 7.50
C ALA A 66 5.64 -10.48 7.58
N THR A 67 5.27 -9.90 8.72
CA THR A 67 4.00 -9.18 8.89
C THR A 67 3.95 -7.95 7.99
N LEU A 68 5.01 -7.16 7.95
CA LEU A 68 5.13 -6.01 7.05
C LEU A 68 5.03 -6.45 5.59
N TYR A 69 5.69 -7.53 5.22
CA TYR A 69 5.64 -8.09 3.88
C TYR A 69 4.20 -8.44 3.44
N CYS A 70 3.44 -9.09 4.31
CA CYS A 70 2.03 -9.39 4.03
C CYS A 70 1.20 -8.11 3.89
N GLN A 71 1.38 -7.16 4.79
CA GLN A 71 0.70 -5.86 4.72
C GLN A 71 1.01 -5.13 3.43
N ASP A 72 2.28 -5.05 3.04
CA ASP A 72 2.70 -4.34 1.84
C ASP A 72 2.13 -4.95 0.56
N HIS A 73 2.07 -6.28 0.49
CA HIS A 73 1.45 -6.97 -0.65
C HIS A 73 -0.05 -6.68 -0.74
N LEU A 74 -0.77 -6.71 0.38
CA LEU A 74 -2.19 -6.38 0.41
C LEU A 74 -2.41 -4.91 0.03
N THR A 75 -1.64 -4.01 0.61
CA THR A 75 -1.70 -2.58 0.30
C THR A 75 -1.40 -2.32 -1.17
N HIS A 76 -0.35 -2.94 -1.71
CA HIS A 76 0.02 -2.78 -3.10
C HIS A 76 -1.07 -3.30 -4.04
N PHE A 77 -1.64 -4.47 -3.74
CA PHE A 77 -2.70 -5.06 -4.54
C PHE A 77 -3.94 -4.14 -4.61
N TYR A 78 -4.41 -3.65 -3.47
CA TYR A 78 -5.64 -2.85 -3.41
C TYR A 78 -5.44 -1.37 -3.72
N GLN A 79 -4.36 -0.76 -3.25
CA GLN A 79 -4.17 0.69 -3.31
C GLN A 79 -3.39 1.14 -4.56
N LEU A 80 -2.51 0.30 -5.07
CA LEU A 80 -1.64 0.62 -6.20
C LEU A 80 -2.07 -0.12 -7.46
N HIS A 81 -2.08 -1.44 -7.43
CA HIS A 81 -2.49 -2.24 -8.58
C HIS A 81 -3.99 -2.26 -8.85
N GLY A 82 -4.80 -2.16 -7.82
CA GLY A 82 -6.26 -2.20 -7.98
C GLY A 82 -6.76 -1.16 -8.97
N CYS A 83 -6.18 0.04 -8.93
CA CYS A 83 -6.56 1.13 -9.85
C CYS A 83 -6.17 0.88 -11.32
N ASP A 84 -5.23 -0.01 -11.58
CA ASP A 84 -4.83 -0.37 -12.95
C ASP A 84 -5.82 -1.38 -13.59
N TRP A 85 -6.51 -2.16 -12.76
CA TRP A 85 -7.37 -3.27 -13.21
C TRP A 85 -8.84 -3.05 -12.96
N ILE A 86 -9.20 -2.17 -12.02
CA ILE A 86 -10.58 -1.94 -11.59
C ILE A 86 -11.04 -0.57 -12.06
N ASP A 87 -12.09 -0.53 -12.86
CA ASP A 87 -12.83 0.68 -13.14
C ASP A 87 -14.00 0.83 -12.14
N VAL A 88 -13.76 1.61 -11.09
CA VAL A 88 -14.76 1.87 -10.05
C VAL A 88 -16.01 2.58 -10.62
N VAL A 89 -15.84 3.39 -11.66
CA VAL A 89 -16.95 4.11 -12.29
C VAL A 89 -17.90 3.15 -12.98
N SER A 90 -17.39 2.10 -13.60
CA SER A 90 -18.20 1.05 -14.22
C SER A 90 -19.10 0.30 -13.21
N ALA A 91 -18.74 0.28 -11.94
CA ALA A 91 -19.57 -0.33 -10.89
C ALA A 91 -20.94 0.36 -10.76
N LEU A 92 -21.03 1.66 -11.07
CA LEU A 92 -22.28 2.43 -11.04
C LEU A 92 -23.31 1.96 -12.07
N SER A 93 -22.87 1.36 -13.17
CA SER A 93 -23.70 0.88 -14.29
C SER A 93 -23.67 -0.64 -14.48
N ALA A 94 -22.86 -1.37 -13.73
CA ALA A 94 -22.75 -2.82 -13.82
C ALA A 94 -24.08 -3.52 -13.51
N ASP A 95 -24.36 -4.61 -14.22
CA ASP A 95 -25.53 -5.46 -13.92
C ASP A 95 -25.23 -6.34 -12.70
N PRO A 96 -25.92 -6.18 -11.57
CA PRO A 96 -25.70 -6.96 -10.36
C PRO A 96 -25.87 -8.47 -10.55
N LYS A 97 -26.78 -8.89 -11.42
CA LYS A 97 -27.02 -10.31 -11.69
C LYS A 97 -25.82 -10.90 -12.45
N LYS A 98 -25.38 -10.25 -13.51
CA LYS A 98 -24.21 -10.69 -14.27
C LYS A 98 -22.94 -10.68 -13.43
N THR A 99 -22.76 -9.68 -12.59
CA THR A 99 -21.63 -9.60 -11.64
C THR A 99 -21.65 -10.78 -10.66
N SER A 100 -22.83 -11.12 -10.14
CA SER A 100 -23.01 -12.30 -9.25
C SER A 100 -22.64 -13.60 -9.99
N GLU A 101 -23.12 -13.79 -11.20
CA GLU A 101 -22.84 -14.99 -12.01
C GLU A 101 -21.32 -15.14 -12.27
N ILE A 102 -20.64 -14.06 -12.61
CA ILE A 102 -19.19 -14.06 -12.82
C ILE A 102 -18.46 -14.40 -11.52
N GLN A 103 -18.80 -13.76 -10.40
CA GLN A 103 -18.13 -14.03 -9.14
C GLN A 103 -18.35 -15.47 -8.69
N GLN A 104 -19.56 -16.01 -8.79
CA GLN A 104 -19.86 -17.38 -8.39
C GLN A 104 -19.16 -18.43 -9.27
N SER A 105 -18.78 -18.06 -10.49
CA SER A 105 -18.00 -18.95 -11.37
C SER A 105 -16.53 -19.06 -10.97
N ILE A 106 -16.00 -18.10 -10.20
CA ILE A 106 -14.54 -18.01 -9.87
C ILE A 106 -14.27 -17.99 -8.36
N SER A 107 -15.28 -17.81 -7.52
CA SER A 107 -15.10 -17.63 -6.07
C SER A 107 -16.23 -18.31 -5.28
N THR A 108 -15.86 -18.89 -4.14
CA THR A 108 -16.79 -19.44 -3.14
C THR A 108 -17.19 -18.45 -2.05
N HIS A 109 -16.86 -17.16 -2.21
CA HIS A 109 -17.17 -16.14 -1.21
C HIS A 109 -18.66 -16.02 -0.98
N ALA A 110 -19.08 -15.99 0.28
CA ALA A 110 -20.49 -16.01 0.67
C ALA A 110 -21.27 -14.76 0.20
N LEU A 111 -20.63 -13.60 0.18
CA LEU A 111 -21.25 -12.35 -0.26
C LEU A 111 -21.13 -12.20 -1.78
N SER A 112 -21.97 -12.90 -2.50
CA SER A 112 -21.93 -12.97 -3.97
C SER A 112 -23.31 -12.95 -4.62
N SER A 113 -24.38 -12.68 -3.88
CA SER A 113 -25.75 -12.64 -4.42
C SER A 113 -26.00 -11.39 -5.27
N PRO A 114 -26.93 -11.44 -6.25
CA PRO A 114 -27.35 -10.24 -6.99
C PRO A 114 -27.84 -9.11 -6.08
N ALA A 115 -28.51 -9.46 -4.98
CA ALA A 115 -29.00 -8.50 -3.99
C ALA A 115 -27.85 -7.77 -3.30
N TYR A 116 -26.79 -8.48 -2.93
CA TYR A 116 -25.59 -7.88 -2.35
C TYR A 116 -24.93 -6.88 -3.31
N PHE A 117 -24.74 -7.26 -4.57
CA PHE A 117 -24.13 -6.33 -5.55
C PHE A 117 -25.02 -5.13 -5.85
N LYS A 118 -26.35 -5.32 -5.83
CA LYS A 118 -27.29 -4.21 -5.96
C LYS A 118 -27.19 -3.24 -4.79
N GLU A 119 -27.11 -3.75 -3.56
CA GLU A 119 -26.91 -2.93 -2.36
C GLU A 119 -25.61 -2.12 -2.43
N VAL A 120 -24.49 -2.77 -2.79
CA VAL A 120 -23.21 -2.09 -2.96
C VAL A 120 -23.29 -0.98 -4.00
N GLN A 121 -23.93 -1.26 -5.15
CA GLN A 121 -24.11 -0.28 -6.21
C GLN A 121 -24.96 0.91 -5.74
N ASP A 122 -26.03 0.66 -5.01
CA ASP A 122 -26.91 1.71 -4.49
C ASP A 122 -26.18 2.60 -3.47
N ARG A 123 -25.34 2.00 -2.60
CA ARG A 123 -24.47 2.75 -1.68
C ARG A 123 -23.46 3.63 -2.42
N LEU A 124 -22.85 3.12 -3.49
CA LEU A 124 -21.93 3.91 -4.33
C LEU A 124 -22.66 5.08 -5.01
N LYS A 125 -23.85 4.82 -5.57
CA LYS A 125 -24.67 5.87 -6.18
C LYS A 125 -25.09 6.95 -5.16
N ALA A 126 -25.47 6.54 -3.96
CA ALA A 126 -25.82 7.47 -2.89
C ALA A 126 -24.61 8.29 -2.44
N PHE A 127 -23.43 7.68 -2.36
CA PHE A 127 -22.19 8.40 -2.06
C PHE A 127 -21.85 9.45 -3.10
N VAL A 128 -21.94 9.09 -4.38
CA VAL A 128 -21.72 10.05 -5.47
C VAL A 128 -22.74 11.20 -5.42
N ALA A 129 -24.03 10.87 -5.22
CA ALA A 129 -25.12 11.86 -5.16
C ALA A 129 -25.01 12.79 -3.93
N SER A 130 -24.37 12.35 -2.85
CA SER A 130 -24.20 13.16 -1.64
C SER A 130 -23.26 14.37 -1.81
N GLY A 131 -22.48 14.40 -2.89
CA GLY A 131 -21.46 15.44 -3.10
C GLY A 131 -20.20 15.28 -2.23
N GLN A 132 -20.07 14.18 -1.48
CA GLN A 132 -18.90 13.93 -0.61
C GLN A 132 -17.59 13.74 -1.39
N LEU A 133 -17.67 13.45 -2.69
CA LEU A 133 -16.48 13.44 -3.54
C LEU A 133 -15.80 14.81 -3.61
N GLY A 134 -16.54 15.90 -3.41
CA GLY A 134 -16.00 17.25 -3.35
C GLY A 134 -15.12 17.57 -4.56
N ILE A 135 -13.88 17.97 -4.31
CA ILE A 135 -12.91 18.30 -5.36
C ILE A 135 -12.59 17.13 -6.28
N PHE A 136 -12.76 15.88 -5.84
CA PHE A 136 -12.49 14.70 -6.66
C PHE A 136 -13.56 14.44 -7.71
N ALA A 137 -14.70 15.13 -7.65
CA ALA A 137 -15.72 15.09 -8.70
C ALA A 137 -15.33 15.90 -9.94
N ASN A 138 -14.33 16.76 -9.84
CA ASN A 138 -13.86 17.62 -10.92
C ASN A 138 -12.63 17.02 -11.60
N ALA A 139 -12.39 17.43 -12.85
CA ALA A 139 -11.17 17.10 -13.55
C ALA A 139 -9.95 17.56 -12.74
N TYR A 140 -9.01 16.66 -12.52
CA TYR A 140 -7.80 16.96 -11.79
C TYR A 140 -6.85 17.82 -12.66
N TRP A 141 -6.26 18.84 -12.08
CA TRP A 141 -5.30 19.69 -12.79
C TRP A 141 -4.14 18.84 -13.35
N GLY A 142 -3.90 18.95 -14.64
CA GLY A 142 -2.90 18.14 -15.35
C GLY A 142 -3.41 16.81 -15.90
N ASN A 143 -4.63 16.40 -15.58
CA ASN A 143 -5.26 15.23 -16.18
C ASN A 143 -6.74 15.49 -16.53
N PRO A 144 -7.01 16.26 -17.60
CA PRO A 144 -8.38 16.66 -17.98
C PRO A 144 -9.27 15.48 -18.41
N GLY A 145 -8.72 14.30 -18.67
CA GLY A 145 -9.48 13.09 -18.97
C GLY A 145 -9.95 12.32 -17.75
N TYR A 146 -9.59 12.74 -16.56
CA TYR A 146 -10.02 12.11 -15.32
C TYR A 146 -11.43 12.57 -14.97
N LYS A 147 -12.40 11.75 -15.26
CA LYS A 147 -13.80 11.97 -14.87
C LYS A 147 -14.24 10.88 -13.94
#